data_0d990610a51609bc54b31e15bcaa737f
#
_entry.id   0d990610a51609bc54b31e15bcaa737f
#
_cell.length_a   1.000
_cell.length_b   1.000
_cell.length_c   1.000
_cell.angle_alpha   90.00
_cell.angle_beta   90.00
_cell.angle_gamma   90.00
#
_symmetry.space_group_name_H-M   'P 1'
#
loop_
_entity.id
_entity.type
_entity.pdbx_description
1 polymer ?
#
loop_
_entity_poly.entity_id
_entity_poly.type
_entity_poly.pdbx_seq_one_letter_code
_entity_poly.pdbx_strand_id
1 'polypeptide(L)'
;MTTDSTFKESKINVQMDLSVVRGLEYYTGPVIEAETTNASFWKSSGDPKAFKRIKIGSIGGGGRYDKLVTRFLNDDYPATGISIGLDRLLILLKEKNKDQTVNNNPVIICVFDNEYFSKYNEILQVLRLSNINSEIYSGDGNLKSQMKYADKRNSPAVIFYGEDEIKSGKITVKNLKSGKENSIKVENLVNEIKKII
;
A
#
# COMPACT_ATOMS: atom_id res chain seq x y z
N MET A 1 32.51 1.57 11.78
CA MET A 1 31.80 2.68 11.08
C MET A 1 31.65 2.26 9.64
N THR A 2 30.47 1.91 9.23
CA THR A 2 30.18 1.49 7.86
C THR A 2 30.22 2.69 6.92
N THR A 3 31.17 2.65 5.99
CA THR A 3 31.35 3.67 4.94
C THR A 3 30.57 3.34 3.68
N ASP A 4 29.44 2.64 3.80
CA ASP A 4 28.61 2.29 2.67
C ASP A 4 27.90 3.54 2.13
N SER A 5 28.11 3.84 0.86
CA SER A 5 27.52 4.99 0.15
C SER A 5 25.99 5.01 0.22
N THR A 6 25.36 3.85 0.27
CA THR A 6 23.92 3.67 0.38
C THR A 6 23.34 4.34 1.63
N PHE A 7 24.07 4.32 2.75
CA PHE A 7 23.63 4.99 3.97
C PHE A 7 23.76 6.51 3.95
N LYS A 8 24.69 7.05 3.17
CA LYS A 8 24.88 8.51 3.05
C LYS A 8 23.76 9.19 2.27
N GLU A 9 23.19 8.51 1.28
CA GLU A 9 22.07 9.05 0.49
C GLU A 9 20.71 8.95 1.22
N SER A 10 20.56 7.98 2.13
CA SER A 10 19.26 7.64 2.75
C SER A 10 18.84 8.53 3.93
N LYS A 11 19.64 9.48 4.37
CA LYS A 11 19.40 10.30 5.60
C LYS A 11 19.11 9.45 6.85
N ILE A 12 19.63 8.21 6.88
CA ILE A 12 19.53 7.32 8.03
C ILE A 12 20.68 7.64 8.98
N ASN A 13 20.36 7.92 10.23
CA ASN A 13 21.33 8.07 11.30
C ASN A 13 21.32 6.80 12.14
N VAL A 14 22.48 6.16 12.27
CA VAL A 14 22.66 4.97 13.11
C VAL A 14 23.54 5.35 14.29
N GLN A 15 23.03 5.17 15.49
CA GLN A 15 23.75 5.45 16.74
C GLN A 15 23.66 4.27 17.69
N MET A 16 24.67 4.09 18.52
CA MET A 16 24.62 3.16 19.63
C MET A 16 24.00 3.86 20.84
N ASP A 17 22.96 3.25 21.39
CA ASP A 17 22.27 3.74 22.58
C ASP A 17 22.07 2.58 23.57
N LEU A 18 22.73 2.66 24.71
CA LEU A 18 22.66 1.64 25.76
C LEU A 18 21.36 1.69 26.57
N SER A 19 20.53 2.69 26.36
CA SER A 19 19.21 2.80 27.01
C SER A 19 18.10 2.04 26.27
N VAL A 20 18.38 1.55 25.04
CA VAL A 20 17.40 0.78 24.27
C VAL A 20 17.17 -0.58 24.92
N VAL A 21 15.97 -0.77 25.45
CA VAL A 21 15.53 -2.02 26.08
C VAL A 21 14.30 -2.54 25.35
N ARG A 22 14.35 -3.81 24.94
CA ARG A 22 13.20 -4.51 24.34
C ARG A 22 12.56 -5.43 25.39
N GLY A 23 11.25 -5.35 25.50
CA GLY A 23 10.49 -6.10 26.50
C GLY A 23 10.31 -7.60 26.24
N LEU A 24 11.12 -8.21 25.36
CA LEU A 24 11.02 -9.61 25.00
C LEU A 24 12.30 -10.34 25.39
N GLU A 25 12.18 -11.37 26.21
CA GLU A 25 13.31 -12.11 26.82
C GLU A 25 14.08 -13.01 25.84
N TYR A 26 13.66 -13.10 24.58
CA TYR A 26 14.30 -14.01 23.62
C TYR A 26 15.52 -13.40 22.90
N TYR A 27 15.80 -12.13 23.10
CA TYR A 27 17.00 -11.51 22.51
C TYR A 27 18.26 -12.00 23.19
N THR A 28 19.24 -12.42 22.38
CA THR A 28 20.52 -12.96 22.84
C THR A 28 21.71 -12.12 22.41
N GLY A 29 21.48 -11.00 21.74
CA GLY A 29 22.52 -10.13 21.20
C GLY A 29 22.00 -8.70 20.98
N PRO A 30 22.60 -7.95 20.04
CA PRO A 30 22.20 -6.58 19.78
C PRO A 30 20.72 -6.46 19.47
N VAL A 31 20.08 -5.44 20.03
CA VAL A 31 18.71 -5.04 19.72
C VAL A 31 18.73 -3.75 18.91
N ILE A 32 17.76 -3.60 18.02
CA ILE A 32 17.65 -2.47 17.12
C ILE A 32 16.28 -1.84 17.32
N GLU A 33 16.25 -0.53 17.36
CA GLU A 33 15.03 0.25 17.38
C GLU A 33 15.04 1.30 16.27
N ALA A 34 13.98 1.37 15.49
CA ALA A 34 13.85 2.35 14.42
C ALA A 34 12.89 3.45 14.87
N GLU A 35 13.41 4.66 14.95
CA GLU A 35 12.63 5.85 15.26
C GLU A 35 12.68 6.85 14.11
N THR A 36 11.71 7.72 14.03
CA THR A 36 11.76 8.84 13.09
C THR A 36 12.34 10.07 13.78
N THR A 37 13.21 10.79 13.11
CA THR A 37 13.81 12.04 13.61
C THR A 37 12.77 13.11 13.87
N ASN A 38 11.60 13.06 13.20
CA ASN A 38 10.46 13.96 13.35
C ASN A 38 9.24 13.25 13.96
N ALA A 39 9.47 12.40 14.94
CA ALA A 39 8.44 11.57 15.59
C ALA A 39 7.38 12.36 16.38
N SER A 40 7.44 13.67 16.36
CA SER A 40 6.44 14.51 17.02
C SER A 40 5.85 15.51 16.03
N PHE A 41 4.54 15.49 15.88
CA PHE A 41 3.79 16.48 15.12
C PHE A 41 2.62 16.99 15.96
N TRP A 42 2.17 18.18 15.59
CA TRP A 42 1.04 18.83 16.25
C TRP A 42 -0.25 18.44 15.54
N LYS A 43 -1.17 17.82 16.24
CA LYS A 43 -2.51 17.56 15.73
C LYS A 43 -3.46 18.64 16.26
N SER A 44 -4.08 19.38 15.36
CA SER A 44 -5.21 20.23 15.70
C SER A 44 -6.43 19.34 15.96
N SER A 45 -7.04 19.48 17.12
CA SER A 45 -8.28 18.79 17.51
C SER A 45 -9.54 19.47 16.97
N GLY A 46 -9.41 20.39 16.00
CA GLY A 46 -10.50 21.25 15.56
C GLY A 46 -10.70 22.51 16.44
N ASP A 47 -10.12 22.57 17.61
CA ASP A 47 -10.02 23.76 18.43
C ASP A 47 -8.67 24.46 18.17
N PRO A 48 -8.68 25.73 17.71
CA PRO A 48 -7.44 26.47 17.45
C PRO A 48 -6.52 26.62 18.67
N LYS A 49 -7.03 26.38 19.88
CA LYS A 49 -6.29 26.48 21.14
C LYS A 49 -5.80 25.12 21.68
N ALA A 50 -6.22 24.01 21.09
CA ALA A 50 -5.90 22.67 21.56
C ALA A 50 -4.96 21.93 20.61
N PHE A 51 -3.71 22.33 20.57
CA PHE A 51 -2.66 21.59 19.89
C PHE A 51 -2.16 20.45 20.79
N LYS A 52 -2.42 19.21 20.41
CA LYS A 52 -1.86 18.05 21.08
C LYS A 52 -0.63 17.55 20.32
N ARG A 53 0.52 17.57 20.99
CA ARG A 53 1.73 16.94 20.46
C ARG A 53 1.56 15.42 20.52
N ILE A 54 1.56 14.77 19.36
CA ILE A 54 1.58 13.32 19.29
C ILE A 54 3.05 12.90 19.14
N LYS A 55 3.57 12.19 20.15
CA LYS A 55 4.88 11.54 20.05
C LYS A 55 4.63 10.12 19.54
N ILE A 56 5.12 9.81 18.35
CA ILE A 56 5.15 8.45 17.82
C ILE A 56 6.50 7.89 18.24
N GLY A 57 6.48 6.85 19.06
CA GLY A 57 7.69 6.15 19.45
C GLY A 57 8.26 5.32 18.29
N SER A 58 8.97 4.27 18.63
CA SER A 58 9.54 3.34 17.66
C SER A 58 8.53 2.87 16.62
N ILE A 59 8.92 2.96 15.34
CA ILE A 59 8.14 2.47 14.20
C ILE A 59 8.51 1.05 13.80
N GLY A 60 9.59 0.55 14.34
CA GLY A 60 10.03 -0.81 14.10
C GLY A 60 11.14 -1.20 15.04
N GLY A 61 11.42 -2.46 15.09
CA GLY A 61 12.53 -2.91 15.90
C GLY A 61 12.73 -4.42 15.83
N GLY A 62 13.90 -4.84 16.25
CA GLY A 62 14.28 -6.22 16.19
C GLY A 62 15.59 -6.48 16.92
N GLY A 63 16.27 -7.54 16.56
CA GLY A 63 17.53 -7.90 17.13
C GLY A 63 17.93 -9.34 16.84
N ARG A 64 18.99 -9.77 17.46
CA ARG A 64 19.45 -11.15 17.39
C ARG A 64 18.79 -12.01 18.44
N TYR A 65 18.32 -13.18 18.06
CA TYR A 65 17.65 -14.16 18.93
C TYR A 65 18.01 -15.60 18.54
N ASP A 66 19.02 -16.17 19.17
CA ASP A 66 19.53 -17.48 18.79
C ASP A 66 18.68 -18.63 19.37
N LYS A 67 17.91 -18.38 20.42
CA LYS A 67 17.15 -19.41 21.14
C LYS A 67 15.65 -19.43 20.90
N LEU A 68 15.13 -18.57 20.04
CA LEU A 68 13.69 -18.55 19.80
C LEU A 68 13.23 -19.78 19.03
N VAL A 69 14.01 -20.18 18.01
CA VAL A 69 13.71 -21.34 17.18
C VAL A 69 13.98 -22.64 17.92
N THR A 70 14.99 -22.66 18.78
CA THR A 70 15.35 -23.82 19.64
C THR A 70 14.19 -24.27 20.55
N ARG A 71 13.24 -23.39 20.88
CA ARG A 71 12.03 -23.78 21.64
C ARG A 71 11.12 -24.75 20.87
N PHE A 72 11.24 -24.82 19.57
CA PHE A 72 10.42 -25.63 18.68
C PHE A 72 11.23 -26.74 18.00
N LEU A 73 12.53 -26.58 17.92
CA LEU A 73 13.46 -27.52 17.30
C LEU A 73 14.62 -27.77 18.29
N ASN A 74 15.10 -29.02 18.36
CA ASN A 74 16.13 -29.41 19.31
C ASN A 74 17.55 -28.93 18.96
N ASP A 75 17.68 -28.07 17.93
CA ASP A 75 18.96 -27.55 17.45
C ASP A 75 19.03 -26.04 17.64
N ASP A 76 20.23 -25.52 17.87
CA ASP A 76 20.49 -24.09 17.99
C ASP A 76 20.57 -23.44 16.60
N TYR A 77 19.64 -22.53 16.32
CA TYR A 77 19.60 -21.75 15.09
C TYR A 77 19.83 -20.27 15.42
N PRO A 78 20.99 -19.71 15.04
CA PRO A 78 21.18 -18.26 15.17
C PRO A 78 20.23 -17.55 14.22
N ALA A 79 19.50 -16.60 14.75
CA ALA A 79 18.51 -15.85 13.99
C ALA A 79 18.53 -14.37 14.33
N THR A 80 18.13 -13.57 13.37
CA THR A 80 17.88 -12.14 13.53
C THR A 80 16.62 -11.77 12.79
N GLY A 81 15.90 -10.79 13.28
CA GLY A 81 14.69 -10.33 12.64
C GLY A 81 14.31 -8.94 13.06
N ILE A 82 13.43 -8.35 12.29
CA ILE A 82 12.88 -7.02 12.51
C ILE A 82 11.37 -7.06 12.28
N SER A 83 10.64 -6.31 13.06
CA SER A 83 9.21 -6.05 12.87
C SER A 83 8.95 -4.57 12.64
N ILE A 84 7.91 -4.27 11.88
CA ILE A 84 7.48 -2.89 11.58
C ILE A 84 6.09 -2.68 12.19
N GLY A 85 5.94 -1.60 12.95
CA GLY A 85 4.66 -1.17 13.49
C GLY A 85 3.82 -0.48 12.41
N LEU A 86 2.99 -1.27 11.70
CA LEU A 86 2.23 -0.80 10.54
C LEU A 86 1.35 0.40 10.86
N ASP A 87 0.63 0.37 11.98
CA ASP A 87 -0.26 1.47 12.37
C ASP A 87 0.50 2.77 12.62
N ARG A 88 1.66 2.68 13.29
CA ARG A 88 2.52 3.84 13.56
C ARG A 88 3.10 4.40 12.27
N LEU A 89 3.56 3.52 11.37
CA LEU A 89 4.07 3.91 10.05
C LEU A 89 2.99 4.59 9.22
N LEU A 90 1.76 4.05 9.20
CA LEU A 90 0.62 4.64 8.49
C LEU A 90 0.26 6.04 9.01
N ILE A 91 0.30 6.25 10.33
CA ILE A 91 0.05 7.56 10.92
C ILE A 91 1.10 8.57 10.43
N LEU A 92 2.38 8.18 10.44
CA LEU A 92 3.48 9.04 9.97
C LEU A 92 3.35 9.38 8.48
N LEU A 93 3.05 8.39 7.64
CA LEU A 93 2.87 8.58 6.20
C LEU A 93 1.67 9.49 5.90
N LYS A 94 0.56 9.33 6.61
CA LYS A 94 -0.60 10.22 6.47
C LYS A 94 -0.27 11.66 6.86
N GLU A 95 0.49 11.86 7.91
CA GLU A 95 0.90 13.19 8.33
C GLU A 95 1.89 13.85 7.35
N LYS A 96 2.83 13.07 6.80
CA LYS A 96 3.79 13.53 5.80
C LYS A 96 3.11 13.93 4.50
N ASN A 97 2.06 13.23 4.11
CA ASN A 97 1.38 13.38 2.81
C ASN A 97 0.09 14.22 2.92
N LYS A 98 -0.11 14.99 3.99
CA LYS A 98 -1.31 15.81 4.19
C LYS A 98 -1.64 16.75 3.01
N ASP A 99 -0.62 17.25 2.35
CA ASP A 99 -0.76 18.17 1.22
C ASP A 99 -0.90 17.45 -0.13
N GLN A 100 -0.72 16.15 -0.15
CA GLN A 100 -0.95 15.34 -1.34
C GLN A 100 -2.34 14.71 -1.22
N THR A 101 -3.34 15.33 -1.83
CA THR A 101 -4.58 14.66 -2.19
C THR A 101 -4.26 13.63 -3.26
N VAL A 102 -3.63 12.54 -2.86
CA VAL A 102 -3.50 11.39 -3.75
C VAL A 102 -4.93 10.92 -3.99
N ASN A 103 -5.40 11.10 -5.21
CA ASN A 103 -6.69 10.59 -5.63
C ASN A 103 -6.57 9.07 -5.66
N ASN A 104 -6.77 8.45 -4.49
CA ASN A 104 -6.62 7.00 -4.28
C ASN A 104 -7.83 6.20 -4.75
N ASN A 105 -8.73 6.84 -5.49
CA ASN A 105 -9.94 6.19 -5.98
C ASN A 105 -9.55 5.16 -7.06
N PRO A 106 -9.83 3.88 -6.86
CA PRO A 106 -9.38 2.87 -7.78
C PRO A 106 -10.22 2.85 -9.05
N VAL A 107 -9.60 2.53 -10.17
CA VAL A 107 -10.30 2.08 -11.37
C VAL A 107 -10.86 0.69 -11.10
N ILE A 108 -12.16 0.49 -11.34
CA ILE A 108 -12.81 -0.80 -11.09
C ILE A 108 -12.84 -1.63 -12.37
N ILE A 109 -12.37 -2.87 -12.28
CA ILE A 109 -12.51 -3.87 -13.32
C ILE A 109 -13.75 -4.70 -13.01
N CYS A 110 -14.75 -4.64 -13.88
CA CYS A 110 -15.97 -5.43 -13.75
C CYS A 110 -15.72 -6.90 -14.09
N VAL A 111 -16.38 -7.78 -13.32
CA VAL A 111 -16.37 -9.23 -13.52
C VAL A 111 -17.68 -9.63 -14.18
N PHE A 112 -17.61 -10.23 -15.37
CA PHE A 112 -18.75 -10.77 -16.08
C PHE A 112 -18.83 -12.29 -15.94
N ASP A 113 -17.66 -12.95 -16.00
CA ASP A 113 -17.53 -14.38 -15.86
C ASP A 113 -16.23 -14.72 -15.15
N ASN A 114 -16.29 -15.68 -14.22
CA ASN A 114 -15.13 -16.16 -13.47
C ASN A 114 -14.13 -16.93 -14.35
N GLU A 115 -14.55 -17.45 -15.50
CA GLU A 115 -13.65 -18.09 -16.46
C GLU A 115 -12.58 -17.12 -16.99
N TYR A 116 -12.90 -15.82 -17.03
CA TYR A 116 -11.98 -14.77 -17.50
C TYR A 116 -11.16 -14.11 -16.38
N PHE A 117 -11.17 -14.69 -15.17
CA PHE A 117 -10.50 -14.08 -14.01
C PHE A 117 -8.99 -13.85 -14.24
N SER A 118 -8.33 -14.76 -14.97
CA SER A 118 -6.92 -14.58 -15.36
C SER A 118 -6.71 -13.32 -16.22
N LYS A 119 -7.65 -13.02 -17.11
CA LYS A 119 -7.62 -11.84 -17.96
C LYS A 119 -7.83 -10.54 -17.17
N TYR A 120 -8.74 -10.57 -16.19
CA TYR A 120 -8.92 -9.42 -15.28
C TYR A 120 -7.65 -9.16 -14.46
N ASN A 121 -6.94 -10.21 -14.03
CA ASN A 121 -5.68 -10.06 -13.33
C ASN A 121 -4.56 -9.50 -14.23
N GLU A 122 -4.48 -9.90 -15.50
CA GLU A 122 -3.54 -9.30 -16.46
C GLU A 122 -3.76 -7.78 -16.57
N ILE A 123 -5.02 -7.35 -16.74
CA ILE A 123 -5.40 -5.93 -16.77
C ILE A 123 -5.02 -5.23 -15.47
N LEU A 124 -5.35 -5.84 -14.32
CA LEU A 124 -5.03 -5.30 -13.01
C LEU A 124 -3.53 -5.06 -12.86
N GLN A 125 -2.70 -6.02 -13.26
CA GLN A 125 -1.25 -5.91 -13.18
C GLN A 125 -0.71 -4.78 -14.08
N VAL A 126 -1.19 -4.69 -15.33
CA VAL A 126 -0.79 -3.63 -16.27
C VAL A 126 -1.08 -2.24 -15.69
N LEU A 127 -2.26 -2.05 -15.10
CA LEU A 127 -2.63 -0.78 -14.47
C LEU A 127 -1.75 -0.46 -13.26
N ARG A 128 -1.56 -1.43 -12.36
CA ARG A 128 -0.74 -1.25 -11.13
C ARG A 128 0.72 -0.99 -11.43
N LEU A 129 1.31 -1.69 -12.41
CA LEU A 129 2.67 -1.43 -12.88
C LEU A 129 2.83 -0.03 -13.49
N SER A 130 1.72 0.55 -13.96
CA SER A 130 1.65 1.92 -14.47
C SER A 130 1.33 2.97 -13.39
N ASN A 131 1.38 2.59 -12.09
CA ASN A 131 1.01 3.40 -10.93
C ASN A 131 -0.45 3.89 -10.95
N ILE A 132 -1.36 3.12 -11.52
CA ILE A 132 -2.79 3.38 -11.52
C ILE A 132 -3.45 2.49 -10.46
N ASN A 133 -4.05 3.11 -9.45
CA ASN A 133 -4.81 2.38 -8.44
C ASN A 133 -5.98 1.67 -9.11
N SER A 134 -6.08 0.37 -8.92
CA SER A 134 -7.09 -0.45 -9.58
C SER A 134 -7.44 -1.66 -8.73
N GLU A 135 -8.66 -2.11 -8.84
CA GLU A 135 -9.16 -3.31 -8.18
C GLU A 135 -10.16 -4.05 -9.07
N ILE A 136 -10.20 -5.38 -8.91
CA ILE A 136 -11.22 -6.23 -9.51
C ILE A 136 -12.40 -6.26 -8.55
N TYR A 137 -13.63 -6.13 -9.07
CA TYR A 137 -14.81 -6.32 -8.23
C TYR A 137 -14.85 -7.72 -7.65
N SER A 138 -14.98 -7.81 -6.32
CA SER A 138 -14.89 -9.08 -5.57
C SER A 138 -16.24 -9.61 -5.07
N GLY A 139 -17.35 -8.98 -5.41
CA GLY A 139 -18.68 -9.41 -5.00
C GLY A 139 -19.39 -10.26 -6.05
N ASP A 140 -20.47 -10.94 -5.65
CA ASP A 140 -21.29 -11.77 -6.52
C ASP A 140 -22.41 -10.99 -7.23
N GLY A 141 -22.27 -9.66 -7.34
CA GLY A 141 -23.29 -8.80 -7.85
C GLY A 141 -23.30 -8.67 -9.37
N ASN A 142 -24.50 -8.48 -9.93
CA ASN A 142 -24.66 -8.15 -11.35
C ASN A 142 -24.03 -6.78 -11.68
N LEU A 143 -24.01 -6.41 -12.97
CA LEU A 143 -23.39 -5.17 -13.44
C LEU A 143 -23.89 -3.92 -12.69
N LYS A 144 -25.18 -3.86 -12.36
CA LYS A 144 -25.77 -2.74 -11.61
C LYS A 144 -25.17 -2.62 -10.20
N SER A 145 -24.91 -3.75 -9.54
CA SER A 145 -24.25 -3.79 -8.22
C SER A 145 -22.79 -3.36 -8.32
N GLN A 146 -22.10 -3.79 -9.37
CA GLN A 146 -20.71 -3.40 -9.65
C GLN A 146 -20.60 -1.90 -9.91
N MET A 147 -21.51 -1.33 -10.67
CA MET A 147 -21.57 0.12 -10.90
C MET A 147 -21.82 0.91 -9.59
N LYS A 148 -22.74 0.45 -8.75
CA LYS A 148 -22.96 1.07 -7.42
C LYS A 148 -21.71 0.97 -6.53
N TYR A 149 -20.98 -0.12 -6.63
CA TYR A 149 -19.70 -0.28 -5.92
C TYR A 149 -18.66 0.73 -6.41
N ALA A 150 -18.51 0.89 -7.72
CA ALA A 150 -17.62 1.87 -8.31
C ALA A 150 -17.96 3.31 -7.87
N ASP A 151 -19.24 3.65 -7.86
CA ASP A 151 -19.72 4.95 -7.36
C ASP A 151 -19.37 5.15 -5.87
N LYS A 152 -19.63 4.14 -5.03
CA LYS A 152 -19.29 4.18 -3.60
C LYS A 152 -17.78 4.33 -3.36
N ARG A 153 -16.95 3.78 -4.24
CA ARG A 153 -15.50 3.91 -4.21
C ARG A 153 -15.01 5.23 -4.80
N ASN A 154 -15.91 6.09 -5.29
CA ASN A 154 -15.59 7.30 -6.05
C ASN A 154 -14.62 7.00 -7.20
N SER A 155 -14.82 5.87 -7.87
CA SER A 155 -13.96 5.44 -8.96
C SER A 155 -14.00 6.45 -10.13
N PRO A 156 -12.85 6.82 -10.72
CA PRO A 156 -12.82 7.70 -11.88
C PRO A 156 -13.31 6.99 -13.14
N ALA A 157 -13.08 5.68 -13.25
CA ALA A 157 -13.45 4.89 -14.41
C ALA A 157 -13.76 3.44 -14.04
N VAL A 158 -14.54 2.81 -14.90
CA VAL A 158 -14.86 1.38 -14.84
C VAL A 158 -14.43 0.73 -16.15
N ILE A 159 -13.90 -0.47 -16.06
CA ILE A 159 -13.44 -1.27 -17.19
C ILE A 159 -14.38 -2.46 -17.38
N PHE A 160 -14.86 -2.61 -18.60
CA PHE A 160 -15.63 -3.76 -19.05
C PHE A 160 -14.76 -4.59 -19.99
N TYR A 161 -14.61 -5.86 -19.68
CA TYR A 161 -13.83 -6.81 -20.47
C TYR A 161 -14.51 -8.18 -20.43
N GLY A 162 -15.64 -8.28 -21.11
CA GLY A 162 -16.42 -9.50 -21.26
C GLY A 162 -16.05 -10.30 -22.49
N GLU A 163 -16.86 -11.29 -22.82
CA GLU A 163 -16.63 -12.21 -23.93
C GLU A 163 -16.49 -11.49 -25.28
N ASP A 164 -17.33 -10.48 -25.55
CA ASP A 164 -17.31 -9.71 -26.79
C ASP A 164 -16.04 -8.88 -26.94
N GLU A 165 -15.59 -8.26 -25.84
CA GLU A 165 -14.34 -7.51 -25.79
C GLU A 165 -13.14 -8.42 -26.01
N ILE A 166 -13.13 -9.60 -25.40
CA ILE A 166 -12.06 -10.60 -25.53
C ILE A 166 -11.97 -11.08 -26.99
N LYS A 167 -13.08 -11.42 -27.61
CA LYS A 167 -13.14 -11.87 -29.00
C LYS A 167 -12.69 -10.79 -30.01
N SER A 168 -13.01 -9.53 -29.70
CA SER A 168 -12.66 -8.40 -30.57
C SER A 168 -11.26 -7.83 -30.31
N GLY A 169 -10.56 -8.28 -29.24
CA GLY A 169 -9.27 -7.71 -28.79
C GLY A 169 -9.38 -6.27 -28.31
N LYS A 170 -10.56 -5.84 -27.91
CA LYS A 170 -10.86 -4.49 -27.40
C LYS A 170 -11.18 -4.55 -25.92
N ILE A 171 -11.20 -3.39 -25.30
CA ILE A 171 -11.60 -3.18 -23.91
C ILE A 171 -12.46 -1.93 -23.83
N THR A 172 -13.53 -1.98 -23.08
CA THR A 172 -14.42 -0.84 -22.95
C THR A 172 -14.14 -0.12 -21.62
N VAL A 173 -13.87 1.18 -21.70
CA VAL A 173 -13.61 2.06 -20.56
C VAL A 173 -14.73 3.07 -20.46
N LYS A 174 -15.36 3.11 -19.29
CA LYS A 174 -16.38 4.10 -18.95
C LYS A 174 -15.82 5.12 -17.96
N ASN A 175 -15.82 6.37 -18.36
CA ASN A 175 -15.51 7.49 -17.47
C ASN A 175 -16.75 7.81 -16.62
N LEU A 176 -16.67 7.63 -15.30
CA LEU A 176 -17.83 7.82 -14.41
C LEU A 176 -18.22 9.29 -14.22
N LYS A 177 -17.28 10.21 -14.38
CA LYS A 177 -17.55 11.64 -14.26
C LYS A 177 -18.32 12.20 -15.46
N SER A 178 -17.94 11.79 -16.67
CA SER A 178 -18.56 12.28 -17.92
C SER A 178 -19.66 11.35 -18.45
N GLY A 179 -19.72 10.11 -17.98
CA GLY A 179 -20.61 9.06 -18.49
C GLY A 179 -20.19 8.48 -19.85
N LYS A 180 -19.11 8.96 -20.46
CA LYS A 180 -18.67 8.49 -21.79
C LYS A 180 -18.04 7.11 -21.71
N GLU A 181 -18.36 6.28 -22.70
CA GLU A 181 -17.78 4.96 -22.90
C GLU A 181 -16.94 4.95 -24.19
N ASN A 182 -15.74 4.42 -24.09
CA ASN A 182 -14.81 4.28 -25.20
C ASN A 182 -14.37 2.82 -25.31
N SER A 183 -14.57 2.22 -26.49
CA SER A 183 -14.01 0.91 -26.81
C SER A 183 -12.68 1.10 -27.51
N ILE A 184 -11.61 0.58 -26.92
CA ILE A 184 -10.23 0.79 -27.35
C ILE A 184 -9.48 -0.55 -27.45
N LYS A 185 -8.33 -0.58 -28.12
CA LYS A 185 -7.43 -1.73 -28.06
C LYS A 185 -6.83 -1.83 -26.65
N VAL A 186 -6.62 -3.04 -26.16
CA VAL A 186 -6.04 -3.31 -24.83
C VAL A 186 -4.71 -2.59 -24.62
N GLU A 187 -3.87 -2.51 -25.66
CA GLU A 187 -2.59 -1.81 -25.64
C GLU A 187 -2.69 -0.32 -25.28
N ASN A 188 -3.82 0.31 -25.55
CA ASN A 188 -4.07 1.73 -25.31
C ASN A 188 -4.71 2.02 -23.93
N LEU A 189 -5.00 0.98 -23.16
CA LEU A 189 -5.72 1.08 -21.89
C LEU A 189 -5.09 2.08 -20.92
N VAL A 190 -3.80 1.95 -20.67
CA VAL A 190 -3.07 2.81 -19.72
C VAL A 190 -3.16 4.29 -20.11
N ASN A 191 -2.99 4.55 -21.43
CA ASN A 191 -3.06 5.93 -21.93
C ASN A 191 -4.47 6.50 -21.81
N GLU A 192 -5.51 5.71 -22.03
CA GLU A 192 -6.88 6.14 -21.89
C GLU A 192 -7.25 6.41 -20.44
N ILE A 193 -6.87 5.54 -19.52
CA ILE A 193 -7.10 5.75 -18.09
C ILE A 193 -6.38 7.00 -17.58
N LYS A 194 -5.12 7.23 -18.01
CA LYS A 194 -4.35 8.43 -17.61
C LYS A 194 -4.97 9.76 -18.07
N LYS A 195 -5.84 9.75 -19.08
CA LYS A 195 -6.61 10.96 -19.49
C LYS A 195 -7.82 11.22 -18.59
N ILE A 196 -8.26 10.20 -17.83
CA ILE A 196 -9.47 10.25 -17.00
C ILE A 196 -9.13 10.63 -15.56
N ILE A 197 -7.98 10.16 -15.06
CA ILE A 197 -7.49 10.40 -13.70
C ILE A 197 -6.57 11.65 -13.65
#